data_86545c6a0cbef29e8da9b733da192a71
#
_entry.id   86545c6a0cbef29e8da9b733da192a71
#
_cell.length_a   1.000
_cell.length_b   1.000
_cell.length_c   1.000
_cell.angle_alpha   90.00
_cell.angle_beta   90.00
_cell.angle_gamma   90.00
#
_symmetry.space_group_name_H-M   'P 1'
#
loop_
_entity.id
_entity.type
_entity.pdbx_description
1 polymer ?
#
loop_
_entity_poly.entity_id
_entity_poly.type
_entity_poly.pdbx_seq_one_letter_code
_entity_poly.pdbx_strand_id
1 'polypeptide(L)'
;INIRPVVAAIKEFFGSSPLSQFMDQNNPLAELTHKRRLSALGPGGLSRDRAGFEVRDVHYSHYGRMCPIETPEGPNIGLISYLATYARVNEYGFIEAPFRAVDHETGKVSNDITYMTADVEDQYIVGQAAEPVDENGCLTNRRITCRHRDEIVEVDRLSVDFIDVSPRMMVSIATAMIPFLPNDDANRALMGANMQRQAVPLLKPEAPIVGTGMEHKICLDLSLIHI
;
A
#
# COMPACT_ATOMS: atom_id res chain seq x y z
N ILE A 1 -20.23 -0.60 -38.78
CA ILE A 1 -19.47 -1.53 -37.93
C ILE A 1 -20.48 -2.26 -37.03
N ASN A 2 -20.35 -3.59 -36.93
CA ASN A 2 -21.18 -4.38 -36.04
C ASN A 2 -20.69 -4.27 -34.59
N ILE A 3 -21.49 -3.67 -33.69
CA ILE A 3 -21.14 -3.46 -32.29
C ILE A 3 -21.46 -4.69 -31.39
N ARG A 4 -22.24 -5.67 -31.89
CA ARG A 4 -22.69 -6.81 -31.09
C ARG A 4 -21.54 -7.64 -30.48
N PRO A 5 -20.43 -7.94 -31.19
CA PRO A 5 -19.31 -8.69 -30.60
C PRO A 5 -18.64 -7.91 -29.46
N VAL A 6 -18.50 -6.58 -29.58
CA VAL A 6 -17.92 -5.73 -28.54
C VAL A 6 -18.80 -5.69 -27.30
N VAL A 7 -20.11 -5.48 -27.51
CA VAL A 7 -21.08 -5.51 -26.40
C VAL A 7 -21.13 -6.86 -25.71
N ALA A 8 -21.03 -7.97 -26.48
CA ALA A 8 -21.00 -9.33 -25.92
C ALA A 8 -19.77 -9.55 -25.04
N ALA A 9 -18.56 -9.15 -25.48
CA ALA A 9 -17.33 -9.26 -24.71
C ALA A 9 -17.39 -8.44 -23.41
N ILE A 10 -17.90 -7.21 -23.47
CA ILE A 10 -18.06 -6.37 -22.27
C ILE A 10 -19.05 -7.00 -21.28
N LYS A 11 -20.19 -7.48 -21.76
CA LYS A 11 -21.21 -8.14 -20.92
C LYS A 11 -20.68 -9.45 -20.31
N GLU A 12 -19.89 -10.21 -21.05
CA GLU A 12 -19.27 -11.43 -20.55
C GLU A 12 -18.29 -11.12 -19.41
N PHE A 13 -17.43 -10.11 -19.57
CA PHE A 13 -16.51 -9.71 -18.51
C PHE A 13 -17.26 -9.26 -17.24
N PHE A 14 -18.19 -8.33 -17.36
CA PHE A 14 -18.91 -7.80 -16.18
C PHE A 14 -19.89 -8.81 -15.55
N GLY A 15 -20.38 -9.78 -16.29
CA GLY A 15 -21.34 -10.78 -15.80
C GLY A 15 -20.72 -12.04 -15.24
N SER A 16 -19.53 -12.45 -15.70
CA SER A 16 -18.94 -13.75 -15.36
C SER A 16 -17.55 -13.68 -14.72
N SER A 17 -16.83 -12.55 -14.81
CA SER A 17 -15.51 -12.45 -14.20
C SER A 17 -15.59 -12.41 -12.66
N PRO A 18 -14.79 -13.24 -11.95
CA PRO A 18 -14.70 -13.17 -10.49
C PRO A 18 -14.16 -11.84 -9.95
N LEU A 19 -13.49 -11.03 -10.78
CA LEU A 19 -12.96 -9.72 -10.44
C LEU A 19 -14.01 -8.61 -10.54
N SER A 20 -15.09 -8.85 -11.32
CA SER A 20 -16.24 -7.95 -11.38
C SER A 20 -17.17 -8.24 -10.23
N GLN A 21 -17.12 -7.44 -9.18
CA GLN A 21 -17.85 -7.66 -7.93
C GLN A 21 -18.80 -6.49 -7.65
N PHE A 22 -19.85 -6.79 -6.87
CA PHE A 22 -20.71 -5.75 -6.33
C PHE A 22 -19.89 -4.91 -5.33
N MET A 23 -19.89 -3.58 -5.50
CA MET A 23 -19.06 -2.70 -4.69
C MET A 23 -19.60 -2.59 -3.25
N ASP A 24 -18.70 -2.69 -2.27
CA ASP A 24 -19.02 -2.43 -0.87
C ASP A 24 -19.32 -0.92 -0.71
N GLN A 25 -20.54 -0.57 -0.32
CA GLN A 25 -21.01 0.81 -0.19
C GLN A 25 -21.54 1.13 1.21
N ASN A 26 -21.07 0.47 2.25
CA ASN A 26 -21.47 0.75 3.63
C ASN A 26 -21.06 2.15 4.07
N ASN A 27 -19.89 2.60 3.64
CA ASN A 27 -19.33 3.92 3.88
C ASN A 27 -18.32 4.27 2.78
N PRO A 28 -17.91 5.55 2.64
CA PRO A 28 -16.95 5.96 1.60
C PRO A 28 -15.61 5.23 1.69
N LEU A 29 -15.12 4.91 2.88
CA LEU A 29 -13.87 4.17 3.06
C LEU A 29 -13.97 2.73 2.50
N ALA A 30 -15.12 2.07 2.65
CA ALA A 30 -15.36 0.75 2.09
C ALA A 30 -15.29 0.75 0.56
N GLU A 31 -15.83 1.78 -0.08
CA GLU A 31 -15.73 1.96 -1.54
C GLU A 31 -14.29 2.12 -2.01
N LEU A 32 -13.53 3.00 -1.36
CA LEU A 32 -12.13 3.26 -1.69
C LEU A 32 -11.28 2.01 -1.50
N THR A 33 -11.40 1.33 -0.38
CA THR A 33 -10.63 0.11 -0.08
C THR A 33 -11.00 -1.03 -1.03
N HIS A 34 -12.26 -1.16 -1.43
CA HIS A 34 -12.67 -2.16 -2.42
C HIS A 34 -12.00 -1.94 -3.77
N LYS A 35 -11.88 -0.69 -4.22
CA LYS A 35 -11.19 -0.35 -5.48
C LYS A 35 -9.67 -0.58 -5.43
N ARG A 36 -9.09 -0.57 -4.24
CA ARG A 36 -7.65 -0.82 -3.99
C ARG A 36 -7.34 -2.26 -3.58
N ARG A 37 -8.31 -3.16 -3.71
CA ARG A 37 -8.15 -4.59 -3.36
C ARG A 37 -7.31 -5.31 -4.40
N LEU A 38 -6.38 -6.13 -3.90
CA LEU A 38 -5.54 -7.03 -4.69
C LEU A 38 -5.96 -8.47 -4.40
N SER A 39 -6.18 -9.26 -5.44
CA SER A 39 -6.60 -10.66 -5.30
C SER A 39 -5.61 -11.59 -5.98
N ALA A 40 -5.18 -12.62 -5.26
CA ALA A 40 -4.41 -13.72 -5.83
C ALA A 40 -5.30 -14.78 -6.51
N LEU A 41 -6.63 -14.66 -6.34
CA LEU A 41 -7.64 -15.56 -6.89
C LEU A 41 -8.10 -15.08 -8.27
N GLY A 42 -8.63 -15.99 -9.07
CA GLY A 42 -9.26 -15.67 -10.35
C GLY A 42 -8.57 -16.32 -11.54
N PRO A 43 -8.92 -15.93 -12.78
CA PRO A 43 -8.33 -16.49 -14.00
C PRO A 43 -6.82 -16.26 -14.04
N GLY A 44 -6.05 -17.35 -14.18
CA GLY A 44 -4.59 -17.32 -14.15
C GLY A 44 -3.96 -17.19 -12.76
N GLY A 45 -4.77 -17.10 -11.69
CA GLY A 45 -4.33 -17.03 -10.30
C GLY A 45 -4.41 -18.38 -9.57
N LEU A 46 -4.35 -18.27 -8.23
CA LEU A 46 -4.41 -19.42 -7.32
C LEU A 46 -5.85 -19.84 -7.03
N SER A 47 -6.04 -21.09 -6.61
CA SER A 47 -7.26 -21.57 -5.98
C SER A 47 -7.05 -21.65 -4.46
N ARG A 48 -8.11 -21.44 -3.67
CA ARG A 48 -8.05 -21.49 -2.20
C ARG A 48 -7.46 -22.78 -1.67
N ASP A 49 -7.83 -23.91 -2.27
CA ASP A 49 -7.43 -25.24 -1.81
C ASP A 49 -5.97 -25.58 -2.13
N ARG A 50 -5.39 -24.91 -3.14
CA ARG A 50 -4.00 -25.09 -3.57
C ARG A 50 -3.05 -24.08 -2.98
N ALA A 51 -3.56 -23.06 -2.31
CA ALA A 51 -2.76 -22.01 -1.69
C ALA A 51 -2.19 -22.50 -0.34
N GLY A 52 -0.91 -22.78 -0.30
CA GLY A 52 -0.16 -23.11 0.90
C GLY A 52 0.15 -21.87 1.76
N PHE A 53 0.90 -22.06 2.85
CA PHE A 53 1.31 -20.95 3.74
C PHE A 53 2.26 -19.98 3.04
N GLU A 54 3.17 -20.45 2.19
CA GLU A 54 4.17 -19.63 1.51
C GLU A 54 3.57 -18.48 0.70
N VAL A 55 2.45 -18.72 0.00
CA VAL A 55 1.78 -17.68 -0.82
C VAL A 55 0.91 -16.73 0.01
N ARG A 56 0.68 -17.05 1.28
CA ARG A 56 -0.11 -16.24 2.22
C ARG A 56 0.76 -15.38 3.14
N ASP A 57 2.06 -15.66 3.17
CA ASP A 57 3.02 -14.93 3.99
C ASP A 57 3.35 -13.55 3.41
N VAL A 58 3.82 -12.67 4.28
CA VAL A 58 4.33 -11.37 3.89
C VAL A 58 5.78 -11.52 3.41
N HIS A 59 6.02 -11.12 2.17
CA HIS A 59 7.35 -11.10 1.57
C HIS A 59 7.96 -9.70 1.69
N TYR A 60 9.30 -9.57 1.71
CA TYR A 60 9.96 -8.26 1.80
C TYR A 60 9.57 -7.31 0.66
N SER A 61 9.28 -7.83 -0.54
CA SER A 61 8.82 -7.05 -1.70
C SER A 61 7.44 -6.38 -1.50
N HIS A 62 6.70 -6.76 -0.46
CA HIS A 62 5.43 -6.12 -0.10
C HIS A 62 5.62 -4.73 0.50
N TYR A 63 6.81 -4.43 1.01
CA TYR A 63 7.09 -3.15 1.65
C TYR A 63 6.79 -1.97 0.72
N GLY A 64 5.96 -1.04 1.20
CA GLY A 64 5.53 0.12 0.43
C GLY A 64 4.57 -0.17 -0.73
N ARG A 65 4.23 -1.44 -1.01
CA ARG A 65 3.38 -1.89 -2.13
C ARG A 65 2.07 -2.51 -1.67
N MET A 66 2.15 -3.50 -0.80
CA MET A 66 0.98 -4.19 -0.25
C MET A 66 0.99 -4.09 1.27
N CYS A 67 -0.17 -3.79 1.87
CA CYS A 67 -0.31 -3.71 3.31
C CYS A 67 -0.09 -5.09 3.96
N PRO A 68 0.79 -5.20 4.96
CA PRO A 68 1.03 -6.46 5.66
C PRO A 68 -0.06 -6.81 6.69
N ILE A 69 -0.90 -5.83 7.05
CA ILE A 69 -1.89 -5.95 8.13
C ILE A 69 -3.29 -6.19 7.58
N GLU A 70 -3.74 -5.39 6.60
CA GLU A 70 -5.10 -5.47 6.08
C GLU A 70 -5.27 -6.67 5.15
N THR A 71 -5.95 -7.71 5.64
CA THR A 71 -6.34 -8.91 4.90
C THR A 71 -7.64 -9.44 5.51
N PRO A 72 -8.49 -10.17 4.76
CA PRO A 72 -9.65 -10.83 5.34
C PRO A 72 -9.25 -11.90 6.34
N GLU A 73 -10.10 -12.13 7.32
CA GLU A 73 -10.00 -13.29 8.22
C GLU A 73 -10.61 -14.53 7.55
N GLY A 74 -10.11 -15.71 7.87
CA GLY A 74 -10.62 -16.98 7.38
C GLY A 74 -9.89 -17.53 6.16
N PRO A 75 -10.57 -18.28 5.25
CA PRO A 75 -9.92 -19.05 4.19
C PRO A 75 -9.21 -18.19 3.13
N ASN A 76 -9.53 -16.92 3.03
CA ASN A 76 -8.91 -15.97 2.10
C ASN A 76 -7.74 -15.18 2.71
N ILE A 77 -7.32 -15.49 3.94
CA ILE A 77 -6.20 -14.78 4.59
C ILE A 77 -4.95 -14.85 3.73
N GLY A 78 -4.27 -13.72 3.53
CA GLY A 78 -3.08 -13.61 2.70
C GLY A 78 -3.30 -13.69 1.18
N LEU A 79 -4.47 -14.18 0.71
CA LEU A 79 -4.81 -14.25 -0.72
C LEU A 79 -5.49 -12.98 -1.23
N ILE A 80 -6.10 -12.23 -0.34
CA ILE A 80 -6.68 -10.92 -0.61
C ILE A 80 -5.87 -9.92 0.20
N SER A 81 -5.31 -8.93 -0.47
CA SER A 81 -4.50 -7.87 0.12
C SER A 81 -4.99 -6.51 -0.36
N TYR A 82 -4.39 -5.45 0.14
CA TYR A 82 -4.76 -4.09 -0.22
C TYR A 82 -3.52 -3.29 -0.57
N LEU A 83 -3.65 -2.43 -1.57
CA LEU A 83 -2.59 -1.56 -2.04
C LEU A 83 -2.19 -0.59 -0.92
N ALA A 84 -0.89 -0.43 -0.70
CA ALA A 84 -0.35 0.52 0.27
C ALA A 84 -0.70 1.97 -0.12
N THR A 85 -0.65 2.88 0.85
CA THR A 85 -1.17 4.25 0.73
C THR A 85 -0.58 5.03 -0.43
N TYR A 86 0.72 4.91 -0.68
CA TYR A 86 1.42 5.65 -1.74
C TYR A 86 1.77 4.80 -2.96
N ALA A 87 1.44 3.50 -2.93
CA ALA A 87 1.71 2.60 -4.03
C ALA A 87 0.80 2.89 -5.23
N ARG A 88 1.32 2.64 -6.40
CA ARG A 88 0.58 2.70 -7.67
C ARG A 88 0.85 1.46 -8.52
N VAL A 89 -0.01 1.22 -9.49
CA VAL A 89 0.18 0.17 -10.50
C VAL A 89 0.67 0.84 -11.78
N ASN A 90 1.75 0.34 -12.36
CA ASN A 90 2.29 0.86 -13.63
C ASN A 90 1.50 0.32 -14.83
N GLU A 91 1.88 0.78 -16.03
CA GLU A 91 1.26 0.37 -17.30
C GLU A 91 1.40 -1.12 -17.63
N TYR A 92 2.38 -1.81 -17.04
CA TYR A 92 2.60 -3.25 -17.18
C TYR A 92 1.88 -4.09 -16.13
N GLY A 93 1.22 -3.46 -15.15
CA GLY A 93 0.51 -4.14 -14.08
C GLY A 93 1.35 -4.45 -12.83
N PHE A 94 2.60 -3.98 -12.75
CA PHE A 94 3.43 -4.11 -11.56
C PHE A 94 3.14 -3.01 -10.54
N ILE A 95 3.27 -3.34 -9.26
CA ILE A 95 3.10 -2.38 -8.17
C ILE A 95 4.43 -1.68 -7.90
N GLU A 96 4.38 -0.36 -7.88
CA GLU A 96 5.51 0.52 -7.62
C GLU A 96 5.33 1.27 -6.31
N ALA A 97 6.45 1.49 -5.60
CA ALA A 97 6.52 2.31 -4.41
C ALA A 97 7.35 3.58 -4.68
N PRO A 98 7.04 4.70 -4.00
CA PRO A 98 7.77 5.96 -4.16
C PRO A 98 8.98 6.04 -3.25
N PHE A 99 10.09 6.55 -3.77
CA PHE A 99 11.35 6.79 -3.05
C PHE A 99 11.94 8.15 -3.45
N ARG A 100 12.81 8.69 -2.61
CA ARG A 100 13.59 9.89 -2.89
C ARG A 100 15.07 9.52 -3.03
N ALA A 101 15.72 9.97 -4.07
CA ALA A 101 17.14 9.73 -4.30
C ALA A 101 18.01 10.50 -3.30
N VAL A 102 19.15 9.93 -2.95
CA VAL A 102 20.18 10.53 -2.11
C VAL A 102 21.42 10.76 -2.95
N ASP A 103 22.00 11.96 -2.85
CA ASP A 103 23.25 12.28 -3.51
C ASP A 103 24.43 11.70 -2.73
N HIS A 104 25.23 10.86 -3.35
CA HIS A 104 26.38 10.20 -2.74
C HIS A 104 27.52 11.13 -2.36
N GLU A 105 27.63 12.33 -2.94
CA GLU A 105 28.69 13.26 -2.63
C GLU A 105 28.38 14.08 -1.38
N THR A 106 27.12 14.53 -1.26
CA THR A 106 26.70 15.43 -0.18
C THR A 106 25.86 14.77 0.89
N GLY A 107 25.27 13.59 0.61
CA GLY A 107 24.27 12.95 1.46
C GLY A 107 22.95 13.71 1.47
N LYS A 108 22.66 14.51 0.44
CA LYS A 108 21.45 15.31 0.33
C LYS A 108 20.30 14.49 -0.26
N VAL A 109 19.15 14.56 0.41
CA VAL A 109 17.92 13.90 -0.05
C VAL A 109 17.23 14.79 -1.09
N SER A 110 16.96 14.23 -2.28
CA SER A 110 16.19 14.92 -3.32
C SER A 110 14.73 15.08 -2.93
N ASN A 111 14.10 16.12 -3.47
CA ASN A 111 12.64 16.28 -3.38
C ASN A 111 11.90 15.55 -4.51
N ASP A 112 12.60 15.08 -5.51
CA ASP A 112 12.01 14.34 -6.61
C ASP A 112 11.65 12.92 -6.17
N ILE A 113 10.44 12.49 -6.54
CA ILE A 113 9.92 11.17 -6.20
C ILE A 113 10.11 10.24 -7.39
N THR A 114 10.86 9.18 -7.17
CA THR A 114 11.05 8.09 -8.13
C THR A 114 10.22 6.89 -7.72
N TYR A 115 9.42 6.37 -8.64
CA TYR A 115 8.66 5.14 -8.41
C TYR A 115 9.44 3.94 -8.92
N MET A 116 9.55 2.91 -8.10
CA MET A 116 10.30 1.70 -8.44
C MET A 116 9.48 0.44 -8.13
N THR A 117 9.60 -0.55 -9.00
CA THR A 117 9.16 -1.94 -8.76
C THR A 117 10.14 -2.64 -7.82
N ALA A 118 9.75 -3.79 -7.25
CA ALA A 118 10.57 -4.49 -6.25
C ALA A 118 11.89 -5.00 -6.83
N ASP A 119 11.91 -5.45 -8.07
CA ASP A 119 13.11 -5.94 -8.77
C ASP A 119 14.14 -4.83 -9.03
N VAL A 120 13.68 -3.61 -9.24
CA VAL A 120 14.54 -2.43 -9.37
C VAL A 120 15.07 -2.00 -8.01
N GLU A 121 14.19 -1.97 -6.97
CA GLU A 121 14.57 -1.65 -5.59
C GLU A 121 15.65 -2.59 -5.04
N ASP A 122 15.62 -3.88 -5.40
CA ASP A 122 16.59 -4.88 -4.98
C ASP A 122 18.05 -4.56 -5.35
N GLN A 123 18.26 -3.63 -6.27
CA GLN A 123 19.58 -3.19 -6.71
C GLN A 123 20.16 -2.07 -5.84
N TYR A 124 19.34 -1.46 -4.98
CA TYR A 124 19.67 -0.26 -4.23
C TYR A 124 19.62 -0.47 -2.72
N ILE A 125 20.32 0.40 -2.01
CA ILE A 125 20.29 0.49 -0.55
C ILE A 125 19.32 1.59 -0.17
N VAL A 126 18.25 1.24 0.54
CA VAL A 126 17.15 2.15 0.86
C VAL A 126 17.09 2.44 2.36
N GLY A 127 17.23 3.72 2.72
CA GLY A 127 17.11 4.20 4.08
C GLY A 127 15.65 4.45 4.51
N GLN A 128 15.44 4.52 5.82
CA GLN A 128 14.13 4.79 6.39
C GLN A 128 13.77 6.29 6.32
N ALA A 129 12.49 6.61 6.14
CA ALA A 129 12.00 7.99 6.12
C ALA A 129 12.16 8.76 7.44
N ALA A 130 12.34 8.05 8.56
CA ALA A 130 12.50 8.64 9.89
C ALA A 130 13.93 9.14 10.18
N GLU A 131 14.89 8.90 9.28
CA GLU A 131 16.26 9.39 9.47
C GLU A 131 16.31 10.92 9.53
N PRO A 132 17.03 11.47 10.50
CA PRO A 132 17.10 12.91 10.68
C PRO A 132 17.90 13.58 9.56
N VAL A 133 17.32 14.64 9.02
CA VAL A 133 17.94 15.50 8.01
C VAL A 133 18.18 16.90 8.59
N ASP A 134 19.23 17.58 8.15
CA ASP A 134 19.52 18.95 8.54
C ASP A 134 18.66 19.96 7.74
N GLU A 135 18.84 21.26 8.02
CA GLU A 135 18.14 22.35 7.32
C GLU A 135 18.42 22.39 5.80
N ASN A 136 19.52 21.82 5.35
CA ASN A 136 19.90 21.72 3.94
C ASN A 136 19.34 20.47 3.26
N GLY A 137 18.71 19.58 4.03
CA GLY A 137 18.18 18.30 3.55
C GLY A 137 19.22 17.18 3.48
N CYS A 138 20.37 17.32 4.16
CA CYS A 138 21.40 16.30 4.21
C CYS A 138 21.20 15.38 5.42
N LEU A 139 21.51 14.10 5.25
CA LEU A 139 21.46 13.10 6.32
C LEU A 139 22.50 13.44 7.41
N THR A 140 22.06 13.53 8.66
CA THR A 140 22.93 13.95 9.79
C THR A 140 23.70 12.79 10.39
N ASN A 141 23.09 11.62 10.48
CA ASN A 141 23.72 10.44 11.05
C ASN A 141 24.81 9.90 10.10
N ARG A 142 25.98 9.57 10.64
CA ARG A 142 27.07 8.99 9.87
C ARG A 142 26.76 7.57 9.43
N ARG A 143 26.12 6.78 10.28
CA ARG A 143 25.65 5.42 9.99
C ARG A 143 24.15 5.37 10.02
N ILE A 144 23.56 4.72 9.05
CA ILE A 144 22.13 4.66 8.81
C ILE A 144 21.71 3.20 8.65
N THR A 145 20.62 2.85 9.30
CA THR A 145 19.99 1.54 9.14
C THR A 145 19.15 1.54 7.86
N CYS A 146 19.54 0.69 6.92
CA CYS A 146 18.93 0.59 5.60
C CYS A 146 18.39 -0.81 5.33
N ARG A 147 17.50 -0.91 4.35
CA ARG A 147 17.06 -2.17 3.73
C ARG A 147 17.90 -2.44 2.48
N HIS A 148 18.29 -3.67 2.29
CA HIS A 148 18.79 -4.18 1.03
C HIS A 148 18.20 -5.57 0.83
N ARG A 149 17.24 -5.72 -0.06
CA ARG A 149 16.42 -6.92 -0.23
C ARG A 149 15.70 -7.32 1.07
N ASP A 150 15.98 -8.51 1.60
CA ASP A 150 15.42 -9.06 2.85
C ASP A 150 16.30 -8.77 4.09
N GLU A 151 17.48 -8.15 3.90
CA GLU A 151 18.41 -7.85 4.98
C GLU A 151 18.32 -6.42 5.45
N ILE A 152 18.54 -6.22 6.75
CA ILE A 152 18.73 -4.91 7.36
C ILE A 152 20.24 -4.71 7.52
N VAL A 153 20.76 -3.69 6.86
CA VAL A 153 22.19 -3.37 6.84
C VAL A 153 22.45 -1.99 7.44
N GLU A 154 23.58 -1.82 8.11
CA GLU A 154 24.02 -0.53 8.59
C GLU A 154 25.16 -0.02 7.71
N VAL A 155 24.92 1.10 7.00
CA VAL A 155 25.84 1.67 6.02
C VAL A 155 26.22 3.12 6.34
N ASP A 156 27.26 3.62 5.72
CA ASP A 156 27.60 5.05 5.76
C ASP A 156 26.56 5.86 4.97
N ARG A 157 26.25 7.07 5.45
CA ARG A 157 25.26 7.96 4.83
C ARG A 157 25.49 8.24 3.35
N LEU A 158 26.76 8.22 2.89
CA LEU A 158 27.11 8.45 1.49
C LEU A 158 26.93 7.22 0.61
N SER A 159 26.64 6.05 1.21
CA SER A 159 26.36 4.80 0.51
C SER A 159 24.87 4.51 0.36
N VAL A 160 24.01 5.41 0.83
CA VAL A 160 22.55 5.28 0.72
C VAL A 160 22.11 5.79 -0.64
N ASP A 161 21.41 4.96 -1.42
CA ASP A 161 20.93 5.31 -2.76
C ASP A 161 19.61 6.07 -2.72
N PHE A 162 18.67 5.56 -1.93
CA PHE A 162 17.32 6.09 -1.80
C PHE A 162 16.87 6.12 -0.35
N ILE A 163 15.84 6.94 -0.08
CA ILE A 163 15.16 7.00 1.21
C ILE A 163 13.65 6.91 1.01
N ASP A 164 12.96 6.30 1.94
CA ASP A 164 11.50 6.20 1.94
C ASP A 164 10.86 7.60 2.00
N VAL A 165 9.75 7.79 1.31
CA VAL A 165 9.01 9.07 1.32
C VAL A 165 8.35 9.33 2.67
N SER A 166 7.79 8.31 3.29
CA SER A 166 7.07 8.40 4.57
C SER A 166 7.06 7.06 5.29
N PRO A 167 7.12 7.04 6.64
CA PRO A 167 6.93 5.81 7.41
C PRO A 167 5.56 5.16 7.20
N ARG A 168 4.56 5.93 6.78
CA ARG A 168 3.19 5.48 6.53
C ARG A 168 3.01 4.77 5.19
N MET A 169 4.04 4.73 4.36
CA MET A 169 3.94 4.12 3.03
C MET A 169 3.75 2.60 3.05
N MET A 170 4.08 1.93 4.17
CA MET A 170 3.99 0.48 4.26
C MET A 170 2.57 -0.06 4.51
N VAL A 171 1.63 0.77 4.93
CA VAL A 171 0.27 0.37 5.31
C VAL A 171 -0.77 0.85 4.32
N SER A 172 -1.93 0.17 4.30
CA SER A 172 -3.08 0.57 3.50
C SER A 172 -3.77 1.81 4.07
N ILE A 173 -4.69 2.37 3.31
CA ILE A 173 -5.49 3.53 3.71
C ILE A 173 -6.26 3.28 5.00
N ALA A 174 -6.97 2.15 5.11
CA ALA A 174 -7.75 1.83 6.31
C ALA A 174 -6.84 1.67 7.54
N THR A 175 -5.72 0.96 7.39
CA THR A 175 -4.75 0.75 8.47
C THR A 175 -4.08 2.06 8.88
N ALA A 176 -3.81 2.96 7.94
CA ALA A 176 -3.21 4.27 8.22
C ALA A 176 -4.14 5.22 9.02
N MET A 177 -5.43 4.92 9.11
CA MET A 177 -6.40 5.67 9.92
C MET A 177 -6.53 5.17 11.35
N ILE A 178 -5.84 4.10 11.74
CA ILE A 178 -5.85 3.60 13.13
C ILE A 178 -4.91 4.46 13.96
N PRO A 179 -5.41 5.22 14.95
CA PRO A 179 -4.55 6.01 15.83
C PRO A 179 -3.71 5.10 16.72
N PHE A 180 -2.46 5.50 16.99
CA PHE A 180 -1.49 4.75 17.81
C PHE A 180 -1.19 3.34 17.28
N LEU A 181 -1.28 3.14 15.98
CA LEU A 181 -1.04 1.85 15.32
C LEU A 181 0.27 1.14 15.75
N PRO A 182 1.41 1.83 15.91
CA PRO A 182 2.66 1.19 16.33
C PRO A 182 2.61 0.53 17.72
N ASN A 183 1.65 0.91 18.54
CA ASN A 183 1.45 0.37 19.90
C ASN A 183 0.45 -0.79 19.93
N ASP A 184 -0.21 -1.07 18.82
CA ASP A 184 -1.21 -2.14 18.72
C ASP A 184 -0.57 -3.46 18.24
N ASP A 185 -1.12 -4.57 18.72
CA ASP A 185 -0.81 -5.88 18.16
C ASP A 185 -1.34 -6.00 16.73
N ALA A 186 -0.55 -6.63 15.85
CA ALA A 186 -0.89 -6.76 14.43
C ALA A 186 -2.24 -7.48 14.21
N ASN A 187 -2.57 -8.49 15.01
CA ASN A 187 -3.84 -9.20 14.92
C ASN A 187 -5.03 -8.27 15.22
N ARG A 188 -4.89 -7.40 16.22
CA ARG A 188 -5.95 -6.43 16.57
C ARG A 188 -6.04 -5.29 15.56
N ALA A 189 -4.92 -4.86 14.99
CA ALA A 189 -4.89 -3.89 13.90
C ALA A 189 -5.61 -4.43 12.64
N LEU A 190 -5.40 -5.71 12.30
CA LEU A 190 -6.12 -6.40 11.22
C LEU A 190 -7.63 -6.38 11.45
N MET A 191 -8.08 -6.77 12.65
CA MET A 191 -9.51 -6.74 13.01
C MET A 191 -10.06 -5.31 12.92
N GLY A 192 -9.35 -4.33 13.46
CA GLY A 192 -9.73 -2.91 13.43
C GLY A 192 -9.88 -2.37 12.01
N ALA A 193 -8.90 -2.65 11.12
CA ALA A 193 -8.97 -2.26 9.72
C ALA A 193 -10.18 -2.87 8.99
N ASN A 194 -10.49 -4.15 9.27
CA ASN A 194 -11.67 -4.81 8.73
C ASN A 194 -12.98 -4.19 9.25
N MET A 195 -13.05 -3.84 10.55
CA MET A 195 -14.23 -3.23 11.16
C MET A 195 -14.50 -1.82 10.66
N GLN A 196 -13.49 -1.03 10.32
CA GLN A 196 -13.66 0.30 9.73
C GLN A 196 -14.50 0.26 8.45
N ARG A 197 -14.34 -0.77 7.62
CA ARG A 197 -15.12 -0.96 6.39
C ARG A 197 -16.59 -1.32 6.64
N GLN A 198 -16.93 -1.80 7.83
CA GLN A 198 -18.28 -2.19 8.24
C GLN A 198 -19.00 -1.08 9.02
N ALA A 199 -18.32 0.05 9.26
CA ALA A 199 -18.88 1.17 10.01
C ALA A 199 -20.08 1.79 9.28
N VAL A 200 -21.13 2.12 10.04
CA VAL A 200 -22.32 2.80 9.51
C VAL A 200 -22.12 4.31 9.60
N PRO A 201 -22.33 5.07 8.50
CA PRO A 201 -22.27 6.52 8.54
C PRO A 201 -23.33 7.12 9.46
N LEU A 202 -22.92 8.09 10.27
CA LEU A 202 -23.84 8.82 11.14
C LEU A 202 -24.59 9.89 10.38
N LEU A 203 -25.83 10.19 10.78
CA LEU A 203 -26.63 11.29 10.21
C LEU A 203 -25.92 12.65 10.37
N LYS A 204 -25.25 12.85 11.51
CA LYS A 204 -24.42 14.02 11.76
C LYS A 204 -23.03 13.52 12.11
N PRO A 205 -22.10 13.54 11.12
CA PRO A 205 -20.75 13.10 11.36
C PRO A 205 -20.00 14.11 12.22
N GLU A 206 -19.09 13.61 13.05
CA GLU A 206 -18.20 14.39 13.89
C GLU A 206 -16.75 14.07 13.51
N ALA A 207 -15.85 15.06 13.66
CA ALA A 207 -14.44 14.85 13.48
C ALA A 207 -13.88 13.96 14.61
N PRO A 208 -12.91 13.07 14.31
CA PRO A 208 -12.27 12.26 15.34
C PRO A 208 -11.49 13.16 16.31
N ILE A 209 -11.53 12.84 17.62
CA ILE A 209 -10.78 13.57 18.64
C ILE A 209 -9.28 13.39 18.43
N VAL A 210 -8.84 12.20 18.02
CA VAL A 210 -7.47 11.87 17.69
C VAL A 210 -7.39 11.45 16.24
N GLY A 211 -6.64 12.22 15.42
CA GLY A 211 -6.40 11.93 14.02
C GLY A 211 -4.99 11.39 13.78
N THR A 212 -4.79 10.76 12.64
CA THR A 212 -3.49 10.22 12.20
C THR A 212 -2.75 11.16 11.23
N GLY A 213 -3.42 12.22 10.75
CA GLY A 213 -2.91 13.13 9.73
C GLY A 213 -3.01 12.59 8.31
N MET A 214 -3.65 11.44 8.09
CA MET A 214 -3.91 10.87 6.76
C MET A 214 -5.33 11.17 6.26
N GLU A 215 -6.20 11.70 7.10
CA GLU A 215 -7.61 11.91 6.81
C GLU A 215 -7.84 12.81 5.61
N HIS A 216 -7.08 13.91 5.50
CA HIS A 216 -7.20 14.83 4.37
C HIS A 216 -6.79 14.20 3.04
N LYS A 217 -5.72 13.38 3.02
CA LYS A 217 -5.28 12.65 1.83
C LYS A 217 -6.36 11.66 1.38
N ILE A 218 -6.96 10.96 2.32
CA ILE A 218 -8.02 10.00 2.04
C ILE A 218 -9.26 10.70 1.48
N CYS A 219 -9.61 11.86 2.01
CA CYS A 219 -10.71 12.67 1.47
C CYS A 219 -10.42 13.13 0.02
N LEU A 220 -9.17 13.47 -0.30
CA LEU A 220 -8.77 13.81 -1.66
C LEU A 220 -8.88 12.60 -2.60
N ASP A 221 -8.37 11.44 -2.18
CA ASP A 221 -8.45 10.21 -2.96
C ASP A 221 -9.91 9.78 -3.21
N LEU A 222 -10.78 9.93 -2.21
CA LEU A 222 -12.23 9.72 -2.36
C LEU A 222 -12.86 10.70 -3.33
N SER A 223 -12.50 11.97 -3.29
CA SER A 223 -12.98 13.00 -4.20
C SER A 223 -12.63 12.68 -5.66
N LEU A 224 -11.39 12.19 -5.92
CA LEU A 224 -10.94 11.79 -7.25
C LEU A 224 -11.70 10.57 -7.81
N ILE A 225 -12.20 9.70 -6.95
CA ILE A 225 -12.99 8.53 -7.37
C ILE A 225 -14.37 8.93 -7.91
N HIS A 226 -14.93 10.02 -7.42
CA HIS A 226 -16.27 10.49 -7.78
C HIS A 226 -16.28 11.56 -8.89
N ILE A 227 -15.11 11.98 -9.35
CA ILE A 227 -14.95 12.87 -10.50
C ILE A 227 -14.75 12.07 -11.79
#